data_6741c84259d5416b913460686d07b2d3
#
_entry.id   6741c84259d5416b913460686d07b2d3
#
_cell.length_a   1.000
_cell.length_b   1.000
_cell.length_c   1.000
_cell.angle_alpha   90.00
_cell.angle_beta   90.00
_cell.angle_gamma   90.00
#
_symmetry.space_group_name_H-M   'P 1'
#
loop_
_entity.id
_entity.type
_entity.pdbx_description
1 polymer ?
#
loop_
_entity_poly.entity_id
_entity_poly.type
_entity_poly.pdbx_seq_one_letter_code
_entity_poly.pdbx_strand_id
1 'polypeptide(L)'
;MRKISVLALALLFSLPLSAFAVPLAGMPPVLDPNNIYAADAPNNLSDVVKGTRELVYVPNFRSATVSVIDPKTYKIIKTIKTKAGPQHVVPSWDLKTLWVNDNKGNYLTPVNPKTATAGKDIYVHDPYNLYFTPNGKYAVVMAESDKQIVFRDPRTMAIKKTLNVPCAGVNHADWTADGNQFVATCEFTGKLILVDTAKMKLLKVTTLKKQTDTNPMPQDIKISPDGKTFYIADMASHGVWIMPANNFGHLTFMHTGKGAHGLYVTRDAKTLLITNREEGSVSVLRFSDNKLIAKWKIPGGGSPDMGNISADGKFFWVSGRYNDEVYVFNIEKGSFVTRIKVGHEPHGLTIWPQPGRYSLGHTGIMR
;
A
#
# COMPACT_ATOMS: atom_id res chain seq x y z
N MET A 1 -47.25 10.77 -62.92
CA MET A 1 -46.33 11.37 -61.89
C MET A 1 -46.34 10.43 -60.71
N ARG A 2 -45.25 9.65 -60.54
CA ARG A 2 -45.10 8.71 -59.39
C ARG A 2 -44.37 9.43 -58.28
N LYS A 3 -44.97 9.52 -57.11
CA LYS A 3 -44.34 10.06 -55.89
C LYS A 3 -43.45 8.96 -55.27
N ILE A 4 -42.15 9.25 -55.19
CA ILE A 4 -41.18 8.41 -54.46
C ILE A 4 -41.15 8.90 -53.04
N SER A 5 -41.61 8.07 -52.07
CA SER A 5 -41.46 8.32 -50.65
C SER A 5 -40.10 7.79 -50.18
N VAL A 6 -39.21 8.68 -49.74
CA VAL A 6 -37.94 8.29 -49.14
C VAL A 6 -38.18 8.04 -47.63
N LEU A 7 -38.02 6.81 -47.21
CA LEU A 7 -38.06 6.42 -45.79
C LEU A 7 -36.67 6.62 -45.19
N ALA A 8 -36.52 7.63 -44.36
CA ALA A 8 -35.26 7.83 -43.59
C ALA A 8 -35.21 6.89 -42.40
N LEU A 9 -34.33 5.90 -42.47
CA LEU A 9 -34.06 4.97 -41.38
C LEU A 9 -33.09 5.62 -40.39
N ALA A 10 -33.57 6.10 -39.24
CA ALA A 10 -32.75 6.61 -38.16
C ALA A 10 -32.11 5.41 -37.42
N LEU A 11 -30.83 5.16 -37.63
CA LEU A 11 -30.02 4.25 -36.82
C LEU A 11 -29.74 4.93 -35.44
N LEU A 12 -30.44 4.50 -34.42
CA LEU A 12 -30.11 4.78 -33.03
C LEU A 12 -28.87 3.96 -32.64
N PHE A 13 -27.71 4.58 -32.63
CA PHE A 13 -26.52 4.03 -32.01
C PHE A 13 -26.73 4.07 -30.47
N SER A 14 -27.13 2.97 -29.88
CA SER A 14 -27.03 2.75 -28.45
C SER A 14 -25.55 2.53 -28.08
N LEU A 15 -24.86 3.56 -27.65
CA LEU A 15 -23.58 3.41 -26.98
C LEU A 15 -23.80 2.57 -25.71
N PRO A 16 -23.02 1.50 -25.46
CA PRO A 16 -23.11 0.79 -24.20
C PRO A 16 -22.73 1.77 -23.10
N LEU A 17 -23.67 2.18 -22.25
CA LEU A 17 -23.38 2.76 -20.97
C LEU A 17 -22.60 1.67 -20.18
N SER A 18 -21.31 1.87 -20.05
CA SER A 18 -20.51 1.13 -19.06
C SER A 18 -21.17 1.40 -17.72
N ALA A 19 -21.88 0.44 -17.18
CA ALA A 19 -22.45 0.53 -15.84
C ALA A 19 -21.25 0.59 -14.86
N PHE A 20 -20.83 1.80 -14.50
CA PHE A 20 -19.88 1.99 -13.41
C PHE A 20 -20.52 1.40 -12.14
N ALA A 21 -19.80 0.51 -11.48
CA ALA A 21 -20.24 0.01 -10.18
C ALA A 21 -20.48 1.20 -9.25
N VAL A 22 -21.61 1.16 -8.53
CA VAL A 22 -21.94 2.23 -7.57
C VAL A 22 -20.85 2.25 -6.49
N PRO A 23 -20.15 3.36 -6.28
CA PRO A 23 -19.08 3.43 -5.29
C PRO A 23 -19.58 3.13 -3.87
N LEU A 24 -18.68 2.68 -3.01
CA LEU A 24 -18.95 2.45 -1.60
C LEU A 24 -19.58 3.69 -0.96
N ALA A 25 -20.71 3.51 -0.31
CA ALA A 25 -21.44 4.62 0.31
C ALA A 25 -20.58 5.43 1.28
N GLY A 26 -20.51 6.75 1.05
CA GLY A 26 -19.70 7.70 1.84
C GLY A 26 -18.22 7.77 1.41
N MET A 27 -17.79 7.03 0.40
CA MET A 27 -16.46 7.18 -0.17
C MET A 27 -16.38 8.52 -0.93
N PRO A 28 -15.29 9.32 -0.75
CA PRO A 28 -15.08 10.50 -1.56
C PRO A 28 -15.01 10.13 -3.06
N PRO A 29 -15.61 10.94 -3.95
CA PRO A 29 -15.62 10.61 -5.38
C PRO A 29 -14.21 10.53 -5.96
N VAL A 30 -13.97 9.58 -6.86
CA VAL A 30 -12.71 9.48 -7.62
C VAL A 30 -12.59 10.72 -8.51
N LEU A 31 -11.42 11.38 -8.50
CA LEU A 31 -11.21 12.63 -9.26
C LEU A 31 -11.06 12.37 -10.76
N ASP A 32 -10.44 11.26 -11.13
CA ASP A 32 -10.25 10.83 -12.51
C ASP A 32 -10.55 9.32 -12.60
N PRO A 33 -11.55 8.90 -13.35
CA PRO A 33 -11.91 7.48 -13.48
C PRO A 33 -10.81 6.64 -14.16
N ASN A 34 -9.87 7.28 -14.85
CA ASN A 34 -8.72 6.62 -15.46
C ASN A 34 -7.47 6.64 -14.58
N ASN A 35 -7.51 7.38 -13.46
CA ASN A 35 -6.40 7.46 -12.51
C ASN A 35 -6.89 7.66 -11.08
N ILE A 36 -7.07 6.56 -10.35
CA ILE A 36 -7.50 6.61 -8.95
C ILE A 36 -6.48 7.28 -8.02
N TYR A 37 -5.23 7.47 -8.48
CA TYR A 37 -4.16 8.20 -7.79
C TYR A 37 -4.05 9.67 -8.22
N ALA A 38 -5.04 10.23 -8.93
CA ALA A 38 -4.97 11.61 -9.41
C ALA A 38 -4.77 12.64 -8.29
N ALA A 39 -5.25 12.35 -7.08
CA ALA A 39 -5.01 13.18 -5.91
C ALA A 39 -3.56 13.11 -5.40
N ASP A 40 -2.82 12.04 -5.74
CA ASP A 40 -1.45 11.79 -5.26
C ASP A 40 -0.39 12.46 -6.15
N ALA A 41 -0.78 13.33 -7.09
CA ALA A 41 0.14 14.06 -7.95
C ALA A 41 1.19 14.83 -7.13
N PRO A 42 2.40 15.05 -7.65
CA PRO A 42 3.49 15.68 -6.92
C PRO A 42 3.06 16.97 -6.21
N ASN A 43 3.35 17.06 -4.91
CA ASN A 43 3.04 18.20 -4.04
C ASN A 43 1.55 18.57 -3.90
N ASN A 44 0.62 17.72 -4.35
CA ASN A 44 -0.82 17.95 -4.19
C ASN A 44 -1.27 17.62 -2.75
N LEU A 45 -0.78 18.40 -1.80
CA LEU A 45 -1.03 18.22 -0.37
C LEU A 45 -2.44 18.70 0.00
N SER A 46 -3.17 17.88 0.77
CA SER A 46 -4.41 18.28 1.43
C SER A 46 -4.17 19.47 2.37
N ASP A 47 -5.19 20.35 2.51
CA ASP A 47 -5.14 21.47 3.47
C ASP A 47 -4.89 21.03 4.91
N VAL A 48 -5.31 19.82 5.26
CA VAL A 48 -5.08 19.22 6.60
C VAL A 48 -3.60 19.13 6.95
N VAL A 49 -2.75 18.87 5.95
CA VAL A 49 -1.31 18.63 6.13
C VAL A 49 -0.41 19.74 5.62
N LYS A 50 -0.97 20.78 4.99
CA LYS A 50 -0.20 21.95 4.56
C LYS A 50 0.57 22.58 5.72
N GLY A 51 1.82 22.95 5.48
CA GLY A 51 2.71 23.54 6.48
C GLY A 51 3.32 22.52 7.46
N THR A 52 2.97 21.23 7.36
CA THR A 52 3.67 20.18 8.12
C THR A 52 5.07 19.96 7.53
N ARG A 53 6.09 19.92 8.39
CA ARG A 53 7.46 19.61 7.96
C ARG A 53 7.55 18.20 7.43
N GLU A 54 8.16 18.02 6.26
CA GLU A 54 8.41 16.70 5.72
C GLU A 54 9.46 15.95 6.54
N LEU A 55 9.11 14.77 7.01
CA LEU A 55 9.95 13.87 7.81
C LEU A 55 9.71 12.42 7.39
N VAL A 56 10.72 11.57 7.60
CA VAL A 56 10.64 10.13 7.35
C VAL A 56 10.58 9.40 8.68
N TYR A 57 9.54 8.60 8.87
CA TYR A 57 9.30 7.82 10.09
C TYR A 57 9.60 6.36 9.82
N VAL A 58 10.60 5.81 10.49
CA VAL A 58 11.11 4.45 10.25
C VAL A 58 10.90 3.60 11.50
N PRO A 59 9.94 2.67 11.50
CA PRO A 59 9.74 1.75 12.61
C PRO A 59 10.86 0.70 12.61
N ASN A 60 11.50 0.51 13.77
CA ASN A 60 12.63 -0.40 13.98
C ASN A 60 12.15 -1.56 14.86
N PHE A 61 11.80 -2.68 14.24
CA PHE A 61 11.08 -3.79 14.86
C PHE A 61 11.74 -4.32 16.13
N ARG A 62 13.05 -4.65 16.09
CA ARG A 62 13.77 -5.18 17.24
C ARG A 62 14.19 -4.10 18.25
N SER A 63 14.29 -2.85 17.83
CA SER A 63 14.67 -1.76 18.72
C SER A 63 13.49 -1.18 19.52
N ALA A 64 12.23 -1.53 19.19
CA ALA A 64 11.03 -0.94 19.75
C ALA A 64 11.05 0.61 19.69
N THR A 65 11.41 1.14 18.53
CA THR A 65 11.55 2.59 18.30
C THR A 65 11.08 2.98 16.91
N VAL A 66 10.83 4.27 16.71
CA VAL A 66 10.70 4.90 15.39
C VAL A 66 11.82 5.93 15.25
N SER A 67 12.68 5.76 14.24
CA SER A 67 13.66 6.78 13.86
C SER A 67 12.97 7.84 13.00
N VAL A 68 13.12 9.13 13.34
CA VAL A 68 12.60 10.26 12.59
C VAL A 68 13.75 10.94 11.87
N ILE A 69 13.72 10.91 10.52
CA ILE A 69 14.80 11.42 9.68
C ILE A 69 14.35 12.71 9.00
N ASP A 70 15.23 13.70 8.95
CA ASP A 70 15.08 14.88 8.11
C ASP A 70 15.56 14.54 6.68
N PRO A 71 14.66 14.54 5.67
CA PRO A 71 15.03 14.17 4.30
C PRO A 71 15.98 15.16 3.63
N LYS A 72 16.11 16.40 4.13
CA LYS A 72 17.03 17.40 3.59
C LYS A 72 18.48 17.16 4.00
N THR A 73 18.69 16.58 5.18
CA THR A 73 20.02 16.35 5.74
C THR A 73 20.42 14.88 5.83
N TYR A 74 19.44 13.96 5.60
CA TYR A 74 19.59 12.52 5.77
C TYR A 74 20.00 12.11 7.20
N LYS A 75 19.71 12.95 8.20
CA LYS A 75 20.06 12.70 9.60
C LYS A 75 18.85 12.33 10.43
N ILE A 76 19.03 11.40 11.36
CA ILE A 76 18.05 11.13 12.43
C ILE A 76 18.04 12.36 13.34
N ILE A 77 16.88 12.98 13.46
CA ILE A 77 16.68 14.17 14.31
C ILE A 77 15.94 13.85 15.61
N LYS A 78 15.31 12.66 15.66
CA LYS A 78 14.56 12.18 16.83
C LYS A 78 14.42 10.67 16.80
N THR A 79 14.35 10.04 17.96
CA THR A 79 13.96 8.64 18.14
C THR A 79 12.76 8.60 19.10
N ILE A 80 11.67 8.00 18.65
CA ILE A 80 10.45 7.81 19.42
C ILE A 80 10.48 6.38 19.98
N LYS A 81 10.33 6.23 21.31
CA LYS A 81 10.13 4.91 21.94
C LYS A 81 8.69 4.45 21.70
N THR A 82 8.52 3.16 21.39
CA THR A 82 7.23 2.52 21.16
C THR A 82 7.11 1.27 22.01
N LYS A 83 6.01 0.50 21.84
CA LYS A 83 5.92 -0.87 22.36
C LYS A 83 6.71 -1.82 21.46
N ALA A 84 6.73 -3.10 21.83
CA ALA A 84 7.53 -4.11 21.15
C ALA A 84 7.06 -4.35 19.70
N GLY A 85 8.01 -4.48 18.80
CA GLY A 85 7.81 -4.92 17.42
C GLY A 85 7.02 -3.94 16.54
N PRO A 86 7.41 -2.65 16.45
CA PRO A 86 6.78 -1.72 15.51
C PRO A 86 7.03 -2.20 14.07
N GLN A 87 5.95 -2.50 13.33
CA GLN A 87 6.01 -3.00 11.94
C GLN A 87 5.84 -1.87 10.93
N HIS A 88 4.83 -1.02 11.10
CA HIS A 88 4.48 0.02 10.14
C HIS A 88 4.22 1.35 10.84
N VAL A 89 4.46 2.46 10.12
CA VAL A 89 3.93 3.77 10.46
C VAL A 89 2.87 4.13 9.43
N VAL A 90 1.64 4.30 9.90
CA VAL A 90 0.44 4.34 9.06
C VAL A 90 -0.30 5.66 9.22
N PRO A 91 -0.48 6.46 8.16
CA PRO A 91 -1.33 7.65 8.22
C PRO A 91 -2.80 7.28 8.47
N SER A 92 -3.48 8.00 9.38
CA SER A 92 -4.92 7.90 9.57
C SER A 92 -5.68 8.35 8.32
N TRP A 93 -6.92 7.87 8.16
CA TRP A 93 -7.76 8.24 7.02
C TRP A 93 -7.93 9.76 6.87
N ASP A 94 -8.09 10.47 7.98
CA ASP A 94 -8.30 11.92 8.05
C ASP A 94 -6.98 12.73 8.04
N LEU A 95 -5.83 12.07 7.85
CA LEU A 95 -4.49 12.65 7.71
C LEU A 95 -3.97 13.37 8.97
N LYS A 96 -4.58 13.17 10.14
CA LYS A 96 -4.25 13.93 11.37
C LYS A 96 -3.30 13.20 12.30
N THR A 97 -3.18 11.88 12.16
CA THR A 97 -2.38 11.03 13.06
C THR A 97 -1.55 10.05 12.24
N LEU A 98 -0.32 9.79 12.68
CA LEU A 98 0.43 8.63 12.26
C LEU A 98 0.30 7.55 13.34
N TRP A 99 -0.09 6.34 12.94
CA TRP A 99 -0.19 5.19 13.83
C TRP A 99 1.03 4.30 13.69
N VAL A 100 1.69 4.00 14.79
CA VAL A 100 2.74 2.98 14.83
C VAL A 100 2.10 1.65 15.24
N ASN A 101 2.27 0.64 14.42
CA ASN A 101 1.72 -0.69 14.65
C ASN A 101 2.72 -1.52 15.47
N ASP A 102 2.59 -1.51 16.79
CA ASP A 102 3.44 -2.24 17.70
C ASP A 102 2.95 -3.69 17.82
N ASN A 103 3.20 -4.48 16.77
CA ASN A 103 2.61 -5.81 16.57
C ASN A 103 2.86 -6.76 17.75
N LYS A 104 4.11 -6.91 18.19
CA LYS A 104 4.46 -7.80 19.31
C LYS A 104 4.05 -7.23 20.66
N GLY A 105 3.88 -5.92 20.75
CA GLY A 105 3.40 -5.23 21.95
C GLY A 105 1.88 -5.27 22.11
N ASN A 106 1.13 -5.55 21.05
CA ASN A 106 -0.33 -5.44 21.00
C ASN A 106 -0.84 -4.02 21.25
N TYR A 107 -0.21 -3.02 20.64
CA TYR A 107 -0.61 -1.63 20.74
C TYR A 107 -0.55 -0.90 19.40
N LEU A 108 -1.33 0.15 19.30
CA LEU A 108 -1.14 1.23 18.33
C LEU A 108 -0.66 2.47 19.09
N THR A 109 0.52 2.99 18.73
CA THR A 109 1.06 4.23 19.27
C THR A 109 0.73 5.39 18.31
N PRO A 110 -0.13 6.34 18.71
CA PRO A 110 -0.41 7.51 17.89
C PRO A 110 0.76 8.48 17.94
N VAL A 111 1.14 9.03 16.79
CA VAL A 111 2.16 10.08 16.67
C VAL A 111 1.52 11.31 16.05
N ASN A 112 1.69 12.46 16.70
CA ASN A 112 1.32 13.75 16.13
C ASN A 112 2.31 14.12 15.03
N PRO A 113 1.90 14.20 13.75
CA PRO A 113 2.83 14.42 12.65
C PRO A 113 3.41 15.85 12.60
N LYS A 114 2.79 16.82 13.27
CA LYS A 114 3.29 18.22 13.33
C LYS A 114 4.47 18.37 14.28
N THR A 115 4.49 17.59 15.36
CA THR A 115 5.50 17.68 16.44
C THR A 115 6.42 16.48 16.52
N ALA A 116 6.11 15.42 15.76
CA ALA A 116 6.76 14.11 15.84
C ALA A 116 6.80 13.58 17.28
N THR A 117 5.68 13.69 18.03
CA THR A 117 5.58 13.22 19.42
C THR A 117 4.54 12.12 19.53
N ALA A 118 4.88 11.05 20.26
CA ALA A 118 3.95 9.98 20.60
C ALA A 118 2.89 10.47 21.60
N GLY A 119 1.66 9.99 21.41
CA GLY A 119 0.56 10.14 22.35
C GLY A 119 0.39 8.89 23.22
N LYS A 120 -0.80 8.75 23.82
CA LYS A 120 -1.15 7.59 24.65
C LYS A 120 -1.44 6.37 23.78
N ASP A 121 -0.75 5.27 24.06
CA ASP A 121 -0.95 4.00 23.37
C ASP A 121 -2.37 3.46 23.55
N ILE A 122 -2.90 2.82 22.51
CA ILE A 122 -4.20 2.15 22.52
C ILE A 122 -3.95 0.65 22.36
N TYR A 123 -4.52 -0.16 23.25
CA TYR A 123 -4.44 -1.62 23.15
C TYR A 123 -5.21 -2.11 21.92
N VAL A 124 -4.49 -2.77 21.03
CA VAL A 124 -5.03 -3.42 19.84
C VAL A 124 -4.26 -4.74 19.68
N HIS A 125 -4.97 -5.85 19.78
CA HIS A 125 -4.33 -7.15 19.69
C HIS A 125 -3.84 -7.44 18.28
N ASP A 126 -2.61 -7.93 18.14
CA ASP A 126 -1.92 -8.35 16.91
C ASP A 126 -2.04 -7.36 15.74
N PRO A 127 -1.68 -6.07 15.91
CA PRO A 127 -1.83 -5.08 14.84
C PRO A 127 -0.64 -5.17 13.87
N TYR A 128 -0.58 -6.24 13.06
CA TYR A 128 0.51 -6.37 12.07
C TYR A 128 0.47 -5.21 11.09
N ASN A 129 -0.71 -4.94 10.51
CA ASN A 129 -0.91 -3.81 9.62
C ASN A 129 -2.26 -3.11 9.90
N LEU A 130 -2.34 -1.85 9.54
CA LEU A 130 -3.51 -1.00 9.74
C LEU A 130 -3.92 -0.37 8.41
N TYR A 131 -5.19 -0.51 8.08
CA TYR A 131 -5.84 0.11 6.93
C TYR A 131 -7.07 0.89 7.36
N PHE A 132 -7.66 1.62 6.40
CA PHE A 132 -8.93 2.30 6.58
C PHE A 132 -9.82 2.03 5.36
N THR A 133 -11.12 1.80 5.61
CA THR A 133 -12.07 1.69 4.50
C THR A 133 -12.13 3.00 3.70
N PRO A 134 -12.34 2.96 2.37
CA PRO A 134 -12.31 4.16 1.52
C PRO A 134 -13.25 5.29 1.95
N ASN A 135 -14.33 4.96 2.66
CA ASN A 135 -15.25 5.94 3.24
C ASN A 135 -14.88 6.41 4.66
N GLY A 136 -13.73 5.99 5.17
CA GLY A 136 -13.27 6.36 6.53
C GLY A 136 -14.09 5.81 7.69
N LYS A 137 -15.08 4.94 7.41
CA LYS A 137 -16.01 4.45 8.43
C LYS A 137 -15.36 3.49 9.41
N TYR A 138 -14.38 2.71 8.96
CA TYR A 138 -13.69 1.72 9.78
C TYR A 138 -12.17 1.77 9.60
N ALA A 139 -11.45 1.58 10.69
CA ALA A 139 -10.09 1.10 10.69
C ALA A 139 -10.11 -0.42 10.53
N VAL A 140 -9.14 -0.98 9.77
CA VAL A 140 -9.07 -2.39 9.43
C VAL A 140 -7.70 -2.91 9.86
N VAL A 141 -7.67 -3.67 10.94
CA VAL A 141 -6.45 -4.28 11.47
C VAL A 141 -6.28 -5.67 10.89
N MET A 142 -5.10 -5.92 10.31
CA MET A 142 -4.68 -7.25 9.90
C MET A 142 -4.02 -7.93 11.11
N ALA A 143 -4.78 -8.81 11.77
CA ALA A 143 -4.30 -9.62 12.90
C ALA A 143 -3.73 -10.92 12.33
N GLU A 144 -2.47 -10.84 11.92
CA GLU A 144 -1.79 -11.84 11.10
C GLU A 144 -1.69 -13.20 11.81
N SER A 145 -1.28 -13.18 13.07
CA SER A 145 -1.08 -14.39 13.90
C SER A 145 -2.41 -15.07 14.22
N ASP A 146 -3.47 -14.27 14.39
CA ASP A 146 -4.82 -14.75 14.73
C ASP A 146 -5.63 -15.20 13.51
N LYS A 147 -5.15 -14.98 12.30
CA LYS A 147 -5.90 -15.22 11.05
C LYS A 147 -7.22 -14.45 11.04
N GLN A 148 -7.16 -13.17 11.40
CA GLN A 148 -8.33 -12.30 11.51
C GLN A 148 -8.12 -10.98 10.81
N ILE A 149 -9.22 -10.43 10.27
CA ILE A 149 -9.36 -9.04 9.88
C ILE A 149 -10.32 -8.38 10.85
N VAL A 150 -9.85 -7.38 11.60
CA VAL A 150 -10.64 -6.76 12.66
C VAL A 150 -11.03 -5.34 12.25
N PHE A 151 -12.32 -5.14 11.99
CA PHE A 151 -12.90 -3.82 11.71
C PHE A 151 -13.14 -3.08 13.02
N ARG A 152 -12.64 -1.85 13.10
CA ARG A 152 -12.64 -1.04 14.33
C ARG A 152 -13.18 0.36 14.05
N ASP A 153 -13.60 1.02 15.10
CA ASP A 153 -13.85 2.47 15.05
C ASP A 153 -12.52 3.20 14.75
N PRO A 154 -12.43 4.08 13.75
CA PRO A 154 -11.15 4.66 13.33
C PRO A 154 -10.55 5.67 14.32
N ARG A 155 -11.31 6.10 15.34
CA ARG A 155 -10.85 7.06 16.34
C ARG A 155 -10.53 6.40 17.67
N THR A 156 -11.42 5.51 18.12
CA THR A 156 -11.32 4.87 19.45
C THR A 156 -10.66 3.51 19.40
N MET A 157 -10.50 2.93 18.20
CA MET A 157 -10.05 1.57 17.95
C MET A 157 -10.94 0.48 18.59
N ALA A 158 -12.16 0.83 19.02
CA ALA A 158 -13.13 -0.13 19.53
C ALA A 158 -13.56 -1.11 18.42
N ILE A 159 -13.59 -2.40 18.74
CA ILE A 159 -13.97 -3.46 17.79
C ILE A 159 -15.43 -3.28 17.35
N LYS A 160 -15.66 -3.31 16.04
CA LYS A 160 -16.99 -3.32 15.41
C LYS A 160 -17.34 -4.70 14.87
N LYS A 161 -16.37 -5.38 14.25
CA LYS A 161 -16.55 -6.74 13.73
C LYS A 161 -15.20 -7.44 13.58
N THR A 162 -15.17 -8.72 13.90
CA THR A 162 -14.04 -9.61 13.60
C THR A 162 -14.44 -10.57 12.48
N LEU A 163 -13.59 -10.65 11.45
CA LEU A 163 -13.73 -11.60 10.35
C LEU A 163 -12.60 -12.62 10.45
N ASN A 164 -12.94 -13.87 10.78
CA ASN A 164 -12.00 -14.98 10.69
C ASN A 164 -11.75 -15.32 9.21
N VAL A 165 -10.49 -15.53 8.84
CA VAL A 165 -10.09 -15.86 7.47
C VAL A 165 -9.46 -17.27 7.42
N PRO A 166 -9.69 -18.04 6.32
CA PRO A 166 -9.22 -19.43 6.22
C PRO A 166 -7.76 -19.53 5.74
N CYS A 167 -6.90 -18.61 6.18
CA CYS A 167 -5.51 -18.54 5.75
C CYS A 167 -4.64 -17.90 6.83
N ALA A 168 -3.37 -18.26 6.88
CA ALA A 168 -2.40 -17.72 7.81
C ALA A 168 -1.56 -16.62 7.15
N GLY A 169 -1.17 -15.62 7.93
CA GLY A 169 -0.37 -14.51 7.45
C GLY A 169 -1.17 -13.46 6.68
N VAL A 170 -2.41 -13.15 7.12
CA VAL A 170 -3.17 -12.05 6.50
C VAL A 170 -2.53 -10.73 6.88
N ASN A 171 -1.93 -10.02 5.88
CA ASN A 171 -1.03 -8.91 6.20
C ASN A 171 -1.18 -7.67 5.31
N HIS A 172 -1.34 -7.81 3.99
CA HIS A 172 -1.45 -6.66 3.09
C HIS A 172 -2.78 -6.65 2.34
N ALA A 173 -3.27 -5.45 1.98
CA ALA A 173 -4.52 -5.29 1.23
C ALA A 173 -4.53 -4.02 0.37
N ASP A 174 -5.31 -4.05 -0.72
CA ASP A 174 -5.73 -2.84 -1.44
C ASP A 174 -7.16 -3.01 -1.97
N TRP A 175 -7.83 -1.88 -2.19
CA TRP A 175 -9.25 -1.81 -2.55
C TRP A 175 -9.47 -1.71 -4.05
N THR A 176 -10.60 -2.26 -4.52
CA THR A 176 -11.13 -1.94 -5.84
C THR A 176 -11.37 -0.43 -5.98
N ALA A 177 -11.34 0.09 -7.20
CA ALA A 177 -11.47 1.52 -7.47
C ALA A 177 -12.79 2.13 -6.92
N ASP A 178 -13.85 1.33 -6.86
CA ASP A 178 -15.15 1.69 -6.29
C ASP A 178 -15.22 1.53 -4.76
N GLY A 179 -14.18 0.99 -4.14
CA GLY A 179 -14.09 0.77 -2.70
C GLY A 179 -14.96 -0.35 -2.14
N ASN A 180 -15.76 -1.02 -2.98
CA ASN A 180 -16.73 -2.03 -2.53
C ASN A 180 -16.08 -3.33 -2.05
N GLN A 181 -14.90 -3.64 -2.55
CA GLN A 181 -14.17 -4.85 -2.19
C GLN A 181 -12.70 -4.53 -1.96
N PHE A 182 -12.03 -5.40 -1.23
CA PHE A 182 -10.58 -5.40 -1.17
C PHE A 182 -10.02 -6.81 -1.30
N VAL A 183 -8.84 -6.90 -1.85
CA VAL A 183 -8.05 -8.13 -1.90
C VAL A 183 -7.02 -8.06 -0.79
N ALA A 184 -6.88 -9.13 -0.02
CA ALA A 184 -5.81 -9.26 0.95
C ALA A 184 -4.93 -10.48 0.69
N THR A 185 -3.66 -10.37 1.03
CA THR A 185 -2.65 -11.42 0.91
C THR A 185 -2.57 -12.24 2.18
N CYS A 186 -2.32 -13.53 2.04
CA CYS A 186 -2.10 -14.48 3.14
C CYS A 186 -0.73 -15.15 2.95
N GLU A 187 0.29 -14.51 3.49
CA GLU A 187 1.70 -14.82 3.28
C GLU A 187 2.04 -16.28 3.51
N PHE A 188 1.67 -16.82 4.68
CA PHE A 188 2.15 -18.14 5.10
C PHE A 188 1.40 -19.32 4.48
N THR A 189 0.36 -19.06 3.71
CA THR A 189 -0.43 -20.11 3.03
C THR A 189 -0.51 -19.94 1.52
N GLY A 190 0.17 -18.92 0.95
CA GLY A 190 0.17 -18.67 -0.49
C GLY A 190 -1.23 -18.41 -1.05
N LYS A 191 -2.07 -17.69 -0.31
CA LYS A 191 -3.48 -17.43 -0.71
C LYS A 191 -3.75 -15.94 -0.87
N LEU A 192 -4.78 -15.65 -1.67
CA LEU A 192 -5.43 -14.35 -1.72
C LEU A 192 -6.88 -14.51 -1.28
N ILE A 193 -7.42 -13.51 -0.63
CA ILE A 193 -8.82 -13.45 -0.23
C ILE A 193 -9.47 -12.17 -0.76
N LEU A 194 -10.74 -12.28 -1.16
CA LEU A 194 -11.58 -11.16 -1.57
C LEU A 194 -12.63 -10.91 -0.50
N VAL A 195 -12.73 -9.67 -0.03
CA VAL A 195 -13.62 -9.27 1.06
C VAL A 195 -14.56 -8.15 0.61
N ASP A 196 -15.85 -8.25 0.97
CA ASP A 196 -16.84 -7.18 0.83
C ASP A 196 -16.63 -6.13 1.93
N THR A 197 -16.36 -4.89 1.53
CA THR A 197 -16.03 -3.80 2.46
C THR A 197 -17.22 -3.42 3.34
N ALA A 198 -18.42 -3.28 2.76
CA ALA A 198 -19.60 -2.83 3.48
C ALA A 198 -20.17 -3.92 4.40
N LYS A 199 -20.23 -5.15 3.92
CA LYS A 199 -20.75 -6.31 4.67
C LYS A 199 -19.73 -6.90 5.61
N MET A 200 -18.42 -6.53 5.46
CA MET A 200 -17.29 -7.10 6.22
C MET A 200 -17.31 -8.63 6.17
N LYS A 201 -17.38 -9.18 4.96
CA LYS A 201 -17.59 -10.61 4.71
C LYS A 201 -16.61 -11.12 3.67
N LEU A 202 -16.01 -12.28 3.94
CA LEU A 202 -15.23 -13.02 2.97
C LEU A 202 -16.12 -13.45 1.80
N LEU A 203 -15.68 -13.15 0.58
CA LEU A 203 -16.39 -13.50 -0.66
C LEU A 203 -15.75 -14.70 -1.36
N LYS A 204 -14.42 -14.65 -1.54
CA LYS A 204 -13.68 -15.67 -2.29
C LYS A 204 -12.29 -15.89 -1.68
N VAL A 205 -11.74 -17.07 -1.96
CA VAL A 205 -10.35 -17.45 -1.65
C VAL A 205 -9.76 -18.05 -2.91
N THR A 206 -8.50 -17.72 -3.21
CA THR A 206 -7.73 -18.41 -4.25
C THR A 206 -6.36 -18.79 -3.72
N THR A 207 -5.80 -19.90 -4.21
CA THR A 207 -4.44 -20.36 -3.88
C THR A 207 -3.54 -20.04 -5.07
N LEU A 208 -2.40 -19.42 -4.80
CA LEU A 208 -1.39 -19.13 -5.80
C LEU A 208 -0.68 -20.42 -6.24
N LYS A 209 -0.31 -20.48 -7.51
CA LYS A 209 0.45 -21.61 -8.06
C LYS A 209 1.93 -21.46 -7.73
N LYS A 210 2.64 -22.55 -7.46
CA LYS A 210 4.08 -22.53 -7.31
C LYS A 210 4.77 -22.05 -8.60
N GLN A 211 5.73 -21.16 -8.45
CA GLN A 211 6.62 -20.70 -9.52
C GLN A 211 8.07 -21.16 -9.28
N THR A 212 8.35 -21.64 -8.07
CA THR A 212 9.61 -22.20 -7.60
C THR A 212 9.31 -23.49 -6.83
N ASP A 213 10.32 -24.13 -6.26
CA ASP A 213 10.16 -25.33 -5.40
C ASP A 213 9.50 -25.00 -4.05
N THR A 214 9.45 -23.72 -3.67
CA THR A 214 8.82 -23.23 -2.44
C THR A 214 7.35 -22.89 -2.65
N ASN A 215 6.60 -22.83 -1.54
CA ASN A 215 5.23 -22.31 -1.58
C ASN A 215 5.24 -20.80 -1.80
N PRO A 216 4.26 -20.24 -2.55
CA PRO A 216 4.12 -18.80 -2.69
C PRO A 216 4.01 -18.10 -1.32
N MET A 217 4.63 -16.92 -1.24
CA MET A 217 4.58 -16.03 -0.08
C MET A 217 4.16 -14.62 -0.53
N PRO A 218 2.84 -14.42 -0.81
CA PRO A 218 2.36 -13.13 -1.27
C PRO A 218 2.53 -12.06 -0.20
N GLN A 219 3.05 -10.91 -0.60
CA GLN A 219 3.39 -9.76 0.23
C GLN A 219 2.47 -8.57 -0.12
N ASP A 220 3.06 -7.42 -0.41
CA ASP A 220 2.30 -6.20 -0.73
C ASP A 220 1.43 -6.37 -1.99
N ILE A 221 0.35 -5.59 -2.02
CA ILE A 221 -0.60 -5.56 -3.13
C ILE A 221 -0.94 -4.12 -3.48
N LYS A 222 -1.02 -3.82 -4.78
CA LYS A 222 -1.44 -2.52 -5.31
C LYS A 222 -2.35 -2.69 -6.51
N ILE A 223 -3.35 -1.84 -6.59
CA ILE A 223 -4.19 -1.71 -7.78
C ILE A 223 -3.56 -0.72 -8.77
N SER A 224 -3.72 -0.98 -10.09
CA SER A 224 -3.28 -0.07 -11.15
C SER A 224 -3.99 1.29 -11.10
N PRO A 225 -3.41 2.34 -11.70
CA PRO A 225 -4.05 3.66 -11.73
C PRO A 225 -5.44 3.67 -12.37
N ASP A 226 -5.67 2.87 -13.39
CA ASP A 226 -6.98 2.74 -14.05
C ASP A 226 -7.98 1.86 -13.27
N GLY A 227 -7.57 1.34 -12.10
CA GLY A 227 -8.41 0.50 -11.25
C GLY A 227 -8.73 -0.88 -11.78
N LYS A 228 -8.06 -1.33 -12.85
CA LYS A 228 -8.43 -2.58 -13.55
C LYS A 228 -7.58 -3.79 -13.20
N THR A 229 -6.41 -3.59 -12.58
CA THR A 229 -5.44 -4.66 -12.37
C THR A 229 -4.82 -4.58 -10.97
N PHE A 230 -4.83 -5.68 -10.24
CA PHE A 230 -4.03 -5.83 -9.02
C PHE A 230 -2.67 -6.44 -9.35
N TYR A 231 -1.63 -5.88 -8.74
CA TYR A 231 -0.28 -6.42 -8.68
C TYR A 231 -0.02 -6.93 -7.28
N ILE A 232 0.45 -8.16 -7.15
CA ILE A 232 0.73 -8.79 -5.87
C ILE A 232 2.17 -9.27 -5.88
N ALA A 233 3.01 -8.72 -5.02
CA ALA A 233 4.38 -9.19 -4.84
C ALA A 233 4.38 -10.57 -4.20
N ASP A 234 5.27 -11.45 -4.65
CA ASP A 234 5.45 -12.77 -4.08
C ASP A 234 6.94 -13.04 -3.85
N MET A 235 7.31 -13.05 -2.58
CA MET A 235 8.70 -13.14 -2.17
C MET A 235 9.32 -14.47 -2.56
N ALA A 236 8.65 -15.58 -2.29
CA ALA A 236 9.16 -16.91 -2.58
C ALA A 236 9.12 -17.27 -4.07
N SER A 237 8.21 -16.64 -4.83
CA SER A 237 8.12 -16.79 -6.29
C SER A 237 9.05 -15.84 -7.05
N HIS A 238 9.65 -14.84 -6.38
CA HIS A 238 10.61 -13.88 -6.97
C HIS A 238 10.00 -12.98 -8.05
N GLY A 239 8.77 -12.53 -7.85
CA GLY A 239 8.09 -11.70 -8.83
C GLY A 239 6.73 -11.19 -8.38
N VAL A 240 5.90 -10.83 -9.35
CA VAL A 240 4.57 -10.30 -9.11
C VAL A 240 3.50 -11.10 -9.84
N TRP A 241 2.39 -11.32 -9.17
CA TRP A 241 1.15 -11.78 -9.78
C TRP A 241 0.38 -10.59 -10.32
N ILE A 242 -0.23 -10.76 -11.48
CA ILE A 242 -1.05 -9.77 -12.16
C ILE A 242 -2.46 -10.35 -12.28
N MET A 243 -3.45 -9.66 -11.70
CA MET A 243 -4.82 -10.14 -11.58
C MET A 243 -5.81 -9.05 -12.02
N PRO A 244 -6.70 -9.30 -13.00
CA PRO A 244 -7.78 -8.37 -13.33
C PRO A 244 -8.68 -8.12 -12.11
N ALA A 245 -8.99 -6.86 -11.82
CA ALA A 245 -9.78 -6.48 -10.64
C ALA A 245 -11.22 -7.03 -10.70
N ASN A 246 -11.76 -7.24 -11.89
CA ASN A 246 -13.09 -7.80 -12.10
C ASN A 246 -13.11 -9.34 -12.22
N ASN A 247 -11.95 -10.01 -12.17
CA ASN A 247 -11.86 -11.46 -12.30
C ASN A 247 -10.92 -12.07 -11.27
N PHE A 248 -11.36 -12.05 -10.02
CA PHE A 248 -10.59 -12.58 -8.88
C PHE A 248 -10.21 -14.05 -9.08
N GLY A 249 -8.92 -14.33 -8.94
CA GLY A 249 -8.35 -15.67 -9.09
C GLY A 249 -7.83 -15.99 -10.51
N HIS A 250 -8.03 -15.11 -11.48
CA HIS A 250 -7.39 -15.21 -12.79
C HIS A 250 -6.04 -14.50 -12.75
N LEU A 251 -4.98 -15.26 -12.62
CA LEU A 251 -3.63 -14.74 -12.32
C LEU A 251 -2.62 -15.12 -13.41
N THR A 252 -1.83 -14.16 -13.84
CA THR A 252 -0.59 -14.37 -14.59
C THR A 252 0.59 -13.98 -13.71
N PHE A 253 1.78 -14.50 -14.01
CA PHE A 253 2.97 -14.26 -13.20
C PHE A 253 4.09 -13.63 -14.02
N MET A 254 4.84 -12.70 -13.39
CA MET A 254 6.01 -12.05 -13.97
C MET A 254 7.17 -12.08 -12.98
N HIS A 255 8.32 -12.60 -13.38
CA HIS A 255 9.56 -12.48 -12.60
C HIS A 255 10.05 -11.04 -12.57
N THR A 256 10.43 -10.53 -11.38
CA THR A 256 10.97 -9.17 -11.19
C THR A 256 12.38 -9.19 -10.60
N GLY A 257 12.58 -9.94 -9.53
CA GLY A 257 13.84 -10.11 -8.83
C GLY A 257 13.66 -10.94 -7.57
N LYS A 258 14.75 -11.46 -7.01
CA LYS A 258 14.67 -12.33 -5.83
C LYS A 258 14.08 -11.60 -4.61
N GLY A 259 13.08 -12.21 -4.01
CA GLY A 259 12.44 -11.69 -2.81
C GLY A 259 11.54 -10.47 -3.07
N ALA A 260 10.72 -10.47 -4.13
CA ALA A 260 9.78 -9.39 -4.42
C ALA A 260 8.84 -9.12 -3.23
N HIS A 261 8.76 -7.85 -2.77
CA HIS A 261 8.12 -7.56 -1.48
C HIS A 261 7.20 -6.31 -1.49
N GLY A 262 7.73 -5.11 -1.51
CA GLY A 262 6.94 -3.87 -1.47
C GLY A 262 6.62 -3.31 -2.86
N LEU A 263 5.46 -2.68 -3.01
CA LEU A 263 4.92 -2.15 -4.25
C LEU A 263 4.55 -0.66 -4.10
N TYR A 264 5.06 0.22 -4.97
CA TYR A 264 4.86 1.68 -4.85
C TYR A 264 4.55 2.30 -6.21
N VAL A 265 3.39 2.91 -6.32
CA VAL A 265 2.98 3.67 -7.52
C VAL A 265 3.70 5.02 -7.51
N THR A 266 4.40 5.36 -8.60
CA THR A 266 5.03 6.68 -8.75
C THR A 266 3.99 7.80 -8.79
N ARG A 267 4.36 9.02 -8.37
CA ARG A 267 3.41 10.14 -8.26
C ARG A 267 2.81 10.58 -9.60
N ASP A 268 3.44 10.25 -10.72
CA ASP A 268 2.89 10.45 -12.06
C ASP A 268 1.97 9.30 -12.52
N ALA A 269 1.77 8.30 -11.66
CA ALA A 269 0.95 7.12 -11.91
C ALA A 269 1.34 6.31 -13.16
N LYS A 270 2.60 6.39 -13.62
CA LYS A 270 3.06 5.68 -14.83
C LYS A 270 3.76 4.37 -14.54
N THR A 271 4.41 4.26 -13.38
CA THR A 271 5.22 3.09 -13.03
C THR A 271 4.96 2.57 -11.63
N LEU A 272 5.26 1.29 -11.46
CA LEU A 272 5.24 0.59 -10.18
C LEU A 272 6.70 0.25 -9.81
N LEU A 273 7.13 0.72 -8.64
CA LEU A 273 8.40 0.31 -8.05
C LEU A 273 8.17 -0.96 -7.23
N ILE A 274 9.01 -1.97 -7.46
CA ILE A 274 8.92 -3.29 -6.83
C ILE A 274 10.24 -3.55 -6.12
N THR A 275 10.22 -3.67 -4.79
CA THR A 275 11.42 -4.01 -4.03
C THR A 275 11.73 -5.50 -4.16
N ASN A 276 13.00 -5.86 -4.36
CA ASN A 276 13.47 -7.23 -4.41
C ASN A 276 14.44 -7.44 -3.25
N ARG A 277 13.88 -7.86 -2.11
CA ARG A 277 14.54 -7.88 -0.80
C ARG A 277 15.82 -8.73 -0.77
N GLU A 278 15.77 -9.89 -1.39
CA GLU A 278 16.90 -10.84 -1.43
C GLU A 278 17.94 -10.50 -2.50
N GLU A 279 17.53 -9.76 -3.54
CA GLU A 279 18.43 -9.35 -4.62
C GLU A 279 19.15 -8.02 -4.33
N GLY A 280 18.64 -7.22 -3.40
CA GLY A 280 19.17 -5.88 -3.13
C GLY A 280 18.90 -4.90 -4.28
N SER A 281 17.69 -4.94 -4.85
CA SER A 281 17.34 -4.12 -6.01
C SER A 281 15.89 -3.64 -5.95
N VAL A 282 15.57 -2.68 -6.83
CA VAL A 282 14.21 -2.20 -7.11
C VAL A 282 13.95 -2.36 -8.60
N SER A 283 12.95 -3.14 -8.96
CA SER A 283 12.47 -3.25 -10.34
C SER A 283 11.42 -2.17 -10.64
N VAL A 284 11.42 -1.64 -11.86
CA VAL A 284 10.48 -0.61 -12.32
C VAL A 284 9.61 -1.21 -13.41
N LEU A 285 8.31 -1.33 -13.14
CA LEU A 285 7.30 -1.82 -14.07
C LEU A 285 6.49 -0.65 -14.62
N ARG A 286 6.31 -0.60 -15.94
CA ARG A 286 5.44 0.39 -16.59
C ARG A 286 4.03 -0.16 -16.71
N PHE A 287 3.03 0.62 -16.24
CA PHE A 287 1.63 0.18 -16.24
C PHE A 287 1.02 0.01 -17.63
N SER A 288 1.42 0.83 -18.61
CA SER A 288 0.77 0.85 -19.93
C SER A 288 0.92 -0.45 -20.73
N ASP A 289 1.97 -1.25 -20.46
CA ASP A 289 2.25 -2.49 -21.19
C ASP A 289 2.77 -3.62 -20.31
N ASN A 290 2.78 -3.44 -18.99
CA ASN A 290 3.27 -4.40 -18.00
C ASN A 290 4.73 -4.84 -18.25
N LYS A 291 5.60 -3.93 -18.74
CA LYS A 291 7.00 -4.25 -18.96
C LYS A 291 7.90 -3.73 -17.85
N LEU A 292 8.88 -4.55 -17.47
CA LEU A 292 10.00 -4.07 -16.69
C LEU A 292 10.88 -3.18 -17.55
N ILE A 293 11.06 -1.92 -17.16
CA ILE A 293 11.81 -0.90 -17.91
C ILE A 293 13.14 -0.53 -17.27
N ALA A 294 13.32 -0.84 -15.99
CA ALA A 294 14.57 -0.61 -15.27
C ALA A 294 14.71 -1.55 -14.07
N LYS A 295 15.93 -1.68 -13.59
CA LYS A 295 16.25 -2.31 -12.30
C LYS A 295 17.36 -1.50 -11.63
N TRP A 296 17.09 -0.95 -10.46
CA TRP A 296 18.02 -0.16 -9.67
C TRP A 296 18.67 -1.05 -8.62
N LYS A 297 19.99 -1.08 -8.57
CA LYS A 297 20.75 -1.89 -7.60
C LYS A 297 21.21 -1.02 -6.43
N ILE A 298 21.25 -1.61 -5.23
CA ILE A 298 21.87 -1.01 -4.06
C ILE A 298 23.39 -1.32 -4.13
N PRO A 299 24.27 -0.31 -4.22
CA PRO A 299 25.71 -0.53 -4.23
C PRO A 299 26.18 -1.24 -2.95
N GLY A 300 26.94 -2.32 -3.09
CA GLY A 300 27.38 -3.15 -1.96
C GLY A 300 26.29 -4.07 -1.39
N GLY A 301 25.14 -4.19 -2.07
CA GLY A 301 24.02 -5.01 -1.63
C GLY A 301 23.11 -4.32 -0.61
N GLY A 302 22.03 -5.01 -0.24
CA GLY A 302 21.02 -4.52 0.70
C GLY A 302 19.79 -5.42 0.72
N SER A 303 18.83 -5.10 1.57
CA SER A 303 17.57 -5.84 1.71
C SER A 303 16.36 -4.88 1.65
N PRO A 304 16.11 -4.24 0.47
CA PRO A 304 15.03 -3.26 0.34
C PRO A 304 13.69 -3.93 0.62
N ASP A 305 12.98 -3.38 1.58
CA ASP A 305 11.78 -3.99 2.15
C ASP A 305 10.55 -3.13 1.86
N MET A 306 10.09 -2.36 2.83
CA MET A 306 8.97 -1.46 2.71
C MET A 306 9.41 0.00 2.67
N GLY A 307 8.73 0.82 1.85
CA GLY A 307 9.15 2.18 1.57
C GLY A 307 8.02 3.16 1.35
N ASN A 308 8.40 4.32 0.84
CA ASN A 308 7.46 5.35 0.41
C ASN A 308 8.14 6.35 -0.54
N ILE A 309 7.34 7.12 -1.27
CA ILE A 309 7.81 8.14 -2.22
C ILE A 309 7.61 9.53 -1.62
N SER A 310 8.62 10.41 -1.76
CA SER A 310 8.55 11.81 -1.31
C SER A 310 7.34 12.56 -1.90
N ALA A 311 6.91 13.63 -1.24
CA ALA A 311 5.74 14.39 -1.67
C ALA A 311 5.92 14.99 -3.07
N ASP A 312 7.13 15.37 -3.43
CA ASP A 312 7.47 15.92 -4.75
C ASP A 312 7.66 14.84 -5.84
N GLY A 313 7.59 13.56 -5.48
CA GLY A 313 7.76 12.43 -6.39
C GLY A 313 9.20 12.13 -6.81
N LYS A 314 10.21 12.82 -6.27
CA LYS A 314 11.60 12.71 -6.74
C LYS A 314 12.38 11.59 -6.09
N PHE A 315 12.05 11.22 -4.86
CA PHE A 315 12.84 10.26 -4.09
C PHE A 315 11.98 9.10 -3.61
N PHE A 316 12.52 7.89 -3.77
CA PHE A 316 12.01 6.68 -3.16
C PHE A 316 12.89 6.33 -1.95
N TRP A 317 12.25 6.23 -0.78
CA TRP A 317 12.86 5.85 0.48
C TRP A 317 12.40 4.44 0.84
N VAL A 318 13.31 3.56 1.16
CA VAL A 318 12.98 2.17 1.46
C VAL A 318 13.83 1.64 2.60
N SER A 319 13.21 0.95 3.55
CA SER A 319 13.91 0.30 4.67
C SER A 319 14.73 -0.88 4.16
N GLY A 320 15.90 -1.06 4.73
CA GLY A 320 16.78 -2.21 4.52
C GLY A 320 16.73 -3.13 5.73
N ARG A 321 15.71 -4.01 5.76
CA ARG A 321 15.29 -4.76 6.95
C ARG A 321 16.45 -5.49 7.65
N TYR A 322 17.25 -6.21 6.89
CA TYR A 322 18.33 -7.04 7.44
C TYR A 322 19.70 -6.35 7.48
N ASN A 323 19.73 -5.05 7.14
CA ASN A 323 20.96 -4.25 7.12
C ASN A 323 20.90 -3.09 8.14
N ASP A 324 19.76 -2.91 8.84
CA ASP A 324 19.53 -1.80 9.78
C ASP A 324 19.73 -0.44 9.12
N GLU A 325 19.24 -0.28 7.90
CA GLU A 325 19.45 0.88 7.05
C GLU A 325 18.14 1.37 6.42
N VAL A 326 18.19 2.58 5.89
CA VAL A 326 17.23 3.12 4.93
C VAL A 326 18.00 3.48 3.67
N TYR A 327 17.49 3.09 2.52
CA TYR A 327 18.05 3.43 1.21
C TYR A 327 17.22 4.53 0.56
N VAL A 328 17.89 5.42 -0.17
CA VAL A 328 17.26 6.51 -0.92
C VAL A 328 17.65 6.40 -2.38
N PHE A 329 16.67 6.43 -3.27
CA PHE A 329 16.86 6.46 -4.72
C PHE A 329 16.28 7.74 -5.31
N ASN A 330 16.95 8.30 -6.30
CA ASN A 330 16.38 9.33 -7.18
C ASN A 330 15.55 8.61 -8.26
N ILE A 331 14.24 8.89 -8.32
CA ILE A 331 13.30 8.19 -9.21
C ILE A 331 13.55 8.55 -10.68
N GLU A 332 13.77 9.82 -10.99
CA GLU A 332 13.99 10.29 -12.35
C GLU A 332 15.27 9.69 -12.96
N LYS A 333 16.35 9.65 -12.19
CA LYS A 333 17.66 9.14 -12.63
C LYS A 333 17.78 7.63 -12.48
N GLY A 334 16.89 6.98 -11.74
CA GLY A 334 17.01 5.57 -11.39
C GLY A 334 18.28 5.25 -10.61
N SER A 335 18.80 6.18 -9.82
CA SER A 335 20.10 6.08 -9.18
C SER A 335 20.01 6.05 -7.65
N PHE A 336 20.88 5.26 -7.04
CA PHE A 336 21.09 5.26 -5.60
C PHE A 336 21.68 6.59 -5.13
N VAL A 337 21.13 7.16 -4.05
CA VAL A 337 21.57 8.44 -3.49
C VAL A 337 22.40 8.22 -2.22
N THR A 338 21.85 7.50 -1.25
CA THR A 338 22.51 7.29 0.05
C THR A 338 21.88 6.14 0.83
N ARG A 339 22.60 5.71 1.87
CA ARG A 339 22.09 4.83 2.93
C ARG A 339 22.24 5.50 4.29
N ILE A 340 21.29 5.25 5.18
CA ILE A 340 21.22 5.87 6.50
C ILE A 340 21.07 4.75 7.51
N LYS A 341 21.97 4.66 8.48
CA LYS A 341 21.85 3.72 9.61
C LYS A 341 20.68 4.13 10.51
N VAL A 342 19.87 3.16 10.90
CA VAL A 342 18.71 3.31 11.77
C VAL A 342 18.74 2.25 12.89
N GLY A 343 17.63 2.04 13.59
CA GLY A 343 17.52 0.95 14.55
C GLY A 343 17.41 -0.43 13.87
N HIS A 344 17.35 -1.50 14.69
CA HIS A 344 17.37 -2.88 14.21
C HIS A 344 16.07 -3.32 13.54
N GLU A 345 16.19 -3.99 12.40
CA GLU A 345 15.10 -4.50 11.56
C GLU A 345 14.06 -3.42 11.20
N PRO A 346 14.44 -2.34 10.49
CA PRO A 346 13.48 -1.36 10.01
C PRO A 346 12.50 -2.00 9.02
N HIS A 347 11.20 -1.56 9.05
CA HIS A 347 10.18 -2.12 8.15
C HIS A 347 9.34 -1.03 7.49
N GLY A 348 8.04 -0.98 7.69
CA GLY A 348 7.10 -0.14 6.96
C GLY A 348 7.25 1.35 7.25
N LEU A 349 8.24 2.01 6.65
CA LEU A 349 8.46 3.44 6.81
C LEU A 349 7.41 4.27 6.08
N THR A 350 7.18 5.47 6.58
CA THR A 350 6.32 6.48 5.96
C THR A 350 7.05 7.81 5.85
N ILE A 351 6.93 8.49 4.70
CA ILE A 351 7.28 9.90 4.54
C ILE A 351 6.01 10.71 4.83
N TRP A 352 6.12 11.75 5.60
CA TRP A 352 4.96 12.58 5.92
C TRP A 352 5.31 14.07 5.90
N PRO A 353 4.48 14.97 5.29
CA PRO A 353 3.18 14.68 4.66
C PRO A 353 3.31 14.03 3.28
N GLN A 354 2.21 13.42 2.84
CA GLN A 354 2.06 12.85 1.50
C GLN A 354 0.95 13.58 0.72
N PRO A 355 1.04 13.65 -0.63
CA PRO A 355 -0.07 14.05 -1.49
C PRO A 355 -1.27 13.13 -1.30
N GLY A 356 -2.46 13.63 -1.63
CA GLY A 356 -3.71 12.89 -1.52
C GLY A 356 -4.71 13.53 -0.57
N ARG A 357 -5.96 13.09 -0.66
CA ARG A 357 -7.09 13.62 0.11
C ARG A 357 -7.39 12.82 1.37
N TYR A 358 -7.13 11.52 1.34
CA TYR A 358 -7.29 10.60 2.46
C TYR A 358 -6.36 9.39 2.30
N SER A 359 -6.10 8.72 3.40
CA SER A 359 -5.24 7.53 3.43
C SER A 359 -6.09 6.26 3.58
N LEU A 360 -5.75 5.23 2.82
CA LEU A 360 -6.23 3.87 3.06
C LEU A 360 -5.35 3.10 4.07
N GLY A 361 -4.33 3.74 4.62
CA GLY A 361 -3.46 3.14 5.62
C GLY A 361 -2.16 2.56 5.06
N HIS A 362 -1.66 1.49 5.66
CA HIS A 362 -0.36 0.89 5.39
C HIS A 362 0.76 1.95 5.47
N THR A 363 1.75 1.95 4.59
CA THR A 363 2.80 3.00 4.53
C THR A 363 2.34 4.29 3.84
N GLY A 364 1.04 4.46 3.66
CA GLY A 364 0.42 5.61 2.99
C GLY A 364 -0.03 5.26 1.57
N ILE A 365 -1.03 4.38 1.49
CA ILE A 365 -1.83 4.25 0.25
C ILE A 365 -2.78 5.45 0.26
N MET A 366 -2.45 6.43 -0.55
CA MET A 366 -3.22 7.67 -0.65
C MET A 366 -4.25 7.58 -1.79
N ARG A 367 -5.28 8.42 -1.71
CA ARG A 367 -6.30 8.59 -2.76
C ARG A 367 -6.73 10.05 -2.90
#